data_73c5ea15f5fb66f6de533ea811485ded
#
_entry.id   73c5ea15f5fb66f6de533ea811485ded
#
_cell.length_a   1.000
_cell.length_b   1.000
_cell.length_c   1.000
_cell.angle_alpha   90.00
_cell.angle_beta   90.00
_cell.angle_gamma   90.00
#
_symmetry.space_group_name_H-M   'P 1'
#
loop_
_entity.id
_entity.type
_entity.pdbx_description
1 polymer ?
#
loop_
_entity_poly.entity_id
_entity_poly.type
_entity_poly.pdbx_seq_one_letter_code
_entity_poly.pdbx_strand_id
1 'polypeptide(L)'
;GLATTLIFLYPVLVALIMLFLKVIPSWQVWLSIFVTFAGVLIMTQGDASGAVNPIGVLLSLGSATVYAFFIVIINRSKAISSISNSLLTFYALLVGAVIFMGQIMFSDGSITDGIEGGMAWMNLIGLALLPTIVSTATLAISTRNIGATKASVLGVFEPITAILVGTLVFGEALTTNVVIGILLSIAAIVFMIVTTKR
;
A
#
# COMPACT_ATOMS: atom_id res chain seq x y z
N GLY A 1 13.94 -2.26 -0.96
CA GLY A 1 13.74 -3.04 0.28
C GLY A 1 13.33 -2.15 1.45
N LEU A 2 14.25 -1.34 2.00
CA LEU A 2 13.98 -0.54 3.21
C LEU A 2 12.80 0.46 3.02
N ALA A 3 12.76 1.18 1.91
CA ALA A 3 11.70 2.15 1.63
C ALA A 3 10.32 1.47 1.57
N THR A 4 10.23 0.34 0.89
CA THR A 4 9.01 -0.47 0.80
C THR A 4 8.56 -0.95 2.18
N THR A 5 9.51 -1.42 3.00
CA THR A 5 9.21 -1.86 4.38
C THR A 5 8.66 -0.71 5.23
N LEU A 6 9.22 0.50 5.11
CA LEU A 6 8.75 1.67 5.85
C LEU A 6 7.36 2.12 5.42
N ILE A 7 7.01 1.98 4.15
CA ILE A 7 5.65 2.26 3.68
C ILE A 7 4.65 1.34 4.37
N PHE A 8 4.97 0.07 4.62
CA PHE A 8 4.10 -0.87 5.34
C PHE A 8 3.90 -0.56 6.83
N LEU A 9 4.43 0.57 7.34
CA LEU A 9 4.01 1.13 8.62
C LEU A 9 2.61 1.77 8.55
N TYR A 10 2.06 2.02 7.35
CA TYR A 10 0.77 2.70 7.22
C TYR A 10 -0.40 2.03 7.97
N PRO A 11 -0.51 0.70 8.18
CA PRO A 11 -1.58 0.14 8.98
C PRO A 11 -1.50 0.53 10.46
N VAL A 12 -0.27 0.66 10.99
CA VAL A 12 -0.04 1.17 12.35
C VAL A 12 -0.51 2.61 12.45
N LEU A 13 -0.12 3.43 11.47
CA LEU A 13 -0.52 4.84 11.40
C LEU A 13 -2.04 5.01 11.25
N VAL A 14 -2.70 4.20 10.41
CA VAL A 14 -4.16 4.17 10.29
C VAL A 14 -4.80 3.86 11.64
N ALA A 15 -4.32 2.83 12.35
CA ALA A 15 -4.87 2.45 13.65
C ALA A 15 -4.68 3.56 14.70
N LEU A 16 -3.53 4.24 14.70
CA LEU A 16 -3.26 5.39 15.56
C LEU A 16 -4.18 6.57 15.22
N ILE A 17 -4.34 6.93 13.97
CA ILE A 17 -5.24 8.02 13.56
C ILE A 17 -6.68 7.68 13.96
N MET A 18 -7.13 6.44 13.76
CA MET A 18 -8.46 5.99 14.17
C MET A 18 -8.65 6.08 15.68
N LEU A 19 -7.62 5.77 16.48
CA LEU A 19 -7.62 5.92 17.93
C LEU A 19 -7.81 7.40 18.33
N PHE A 20 -7.09 8.33 17.69
CA PHE A 20 -7.29 9.78 17.91
C PHE A 20 -8.70 10.24 17.54
N LEU A 21 -9.32 9.62 16.56
CA LEU A 21 -10.73 9.86 16.19
C LEU A 21 -11.73 9.14 17.10
N LYS A 22 -11.29 8.61 18.25
CA LYS A 22 -12.08 7.89 19.25
C LYS A 22 -12.71 6.59 18.72
N VAL A 23 -12.17 6.03 17.66
CA VAL A 23 -12.51 4.69 17.16
C VAL A 23 -11.41 3.74 17.58
N ILE A 24 -11.65 3.03 18.67
CA ILE A 24 -10.65 2.16 19.29
C ILE A 24 -10.63 0.81 18.57
N PRO A 25 -9.55 0.48 17.85
CA PRO A 25 -9.39 -0.87 17.28
C PRO A 25 -9.31 -1.92 18.40
N SER A 26 -9.90 -3.09 18.17
CA SER A 26 -9.82 -4.17 19.14
C SER A 26 -8.38 -4.67 19.31
N TRP A 27 -8.08 -5.33 20.44
CA TRP A 27 -6.74 -5.84 20.72
C TRP A 27 -6.27 -6.87 19.66
N GLN A 28 -7.22 -7.62 19.08
CA GLN A 28 -6.94 -8.57 18.00
C GLN A 28 -6.41 -7.87 16.74
N VAL A 29 -6.96 -6.68 16.44
CA VAL A 29 -6.51 -5.86 15.31
C VAL A 29 -5.09 -5.34 15.58
N TRP A 30 -4.80 -4.84 16.79
CA TRP A 30 -3.46 -4.42 17.17
C TRP A 30 -2.43 -5.56 17.07
N LEU A 31 -2.77 -6.73 17.59
CA LEU A 31 -1.91 -7.89 17.49
C LEU A 31 -1.63 -8.24 16.02
N SER A 32 -2.66 -8.24 15.19
CA SER A 32 -2.50 -8.54 13.76
C SER A 32 -1.64 -7.50 13.04
N ILE A 33 -1.79 -6.20 13.35
CA ILE A 33 -0.94 -5.14 12.81
C ILE A 33 0.53 -5.41 13.14
N PHE A 34 0.86 -5.69 14.39
CA PHE A 34 2.24 -5.92 14.80
C PHE A 34 2.82 -7.19 14.21
N VAL A 35 2.04 -8.28 14.15
CA VAL A 35 2.50 -9.54 13.57
C VAL A 35 2.68 -9.44 12.05
N THR A 36 1.77 -8.76 11.33
CA THR A 36 1.93 -8.53 9.89
C THR A 36 3.13 -7.64 9.61
N PHE A 37 3.33 -6.59 10.40
CA PHE A 37 4.51 -5.73 10.27
C PHE A 37 5.82 -6.50 10.51
N ALA A 38 5.87 -7.34 11.56
CA ALA A 38 7.01 -8.22 11.80
C ALA A 38 7.24 -9.19 10.64
N GLY A 39 6.17 -9.75 10.07
CA GLY A 39 6.25 -10.58 8.87
C GLY A 39 6.88 -9.86 7.68
N VAL A 40 6.46 -8.62 7.41
CA VAL A 40 7.04 -7.78 6.35
C VAL A 40 8.51 -7.46 6.63
N LEU A 41 8.87 -7.14 7.87
CA LEU A 41 10.27 -6.92 8.27
C LEU A 41 11.14 -8.16 8.00
N ILE A 42 10.64 -9.35 8.32
CA ILE A 42 11.36 -10.61 8.06
C ILE A 42 11.53 -10.85 6.57
N MET A 43 10.49 -10.60 5.74
CA MET A 43 10.57 -10.74 4.28
C MET A 43 11.64 -9.86 3.65
N THR A 44 11.86 -8.67 4.20
CA THR A 44 12.82 -7.69 3.65
C THR A 44 14.23 -7.82 4.23
N GLN A 45 14.46 -8.74 5.17
CA GLN A 45 15.79 -9.07 5.66
C GLN A 45 16.60 -9.77 4.56
N GLY A 46 17.67 -9.14 4.13
CA GLY A 46 18.54 -9.64 3.05
C GLY A 46 18.81 -8.59 1.96
N ASP A 47 17.90 -7.64 1.77
CA ASP A 47 18.03 -6.60 0.74
C ASP A 47 18.84 -5.36 1.20
N ALA A 48 19.22 -5.30 2.46
CA ALA A 48 19.87 -4.13 3.06
C ALA A 48 21.40 -4.15 2.89
N SER A 49 21.90 -4.12 1.66
CA SER A 49 23.35 -4.04 1.37
C SER A 49 23.90 -2.62 1.14
N GLY A 50 23.13 -1.58 1.45
CA GLY A 50 23.50 -0.18 1.22
C GLY A 50 23.40 0.71 2.46
N ALA A 51 24.15 1.84 2.45
CA ALA A 51 24.02 2.87 3.48
C ALA A 51 22.60 3.45 3.47
N VAL A 52 21.97 3.50 4.64
CA VAL A 52 20.60 4.04 4.80
C VAL A 52 20.63 5.55 4.56
N ASN A 53 19.92 6.00 3.53
CA ASN A 53 19.77 7.44 3.26
C ASN A 53 18.68 8.03 4.18
N PRO A 54 19.02 8.95 5.10
CA PRO A 54 18.03 9.55 6.02
C PRO A 54 16.89 10.28 5.30
N ILE A 55 17.16 10.91 4.17
CA ILE A 55 16.14 11.60 3.35
C ILE A 55 15.16 10.58 2.79
N GLY A 56 15.65 9.44 2.28
CA GLY A 56 14.80 8.36 1.81
C GLY A 56 13.89 7.78 2.90
N VAL A 57 14.40 7.65 4.13
CA VAL A 57 13.61 7.22 5.29
C VAL A 57 12.49 8.24 5.60
N LEU A 58 12.85 9.54 5.65
CA LEU A 58 11.88 10.61 5.91
C LEU A 58 10.77 10.65 4.84
N LEU A 59 11.13 10.54 3.58
CA LEU A 59 10.17 10.52 2.46
C LEU A 59 9.26 9.28 2.52
N SER A 60 9.80 8.11 2.86
CA SER A 60 9.01 6.88 3.00
C SER A 60 8.02 6.95 4.16
N LEU A 61 8.44 7.49 5.31
CA LEU A 61 7.54 7.73 6.45
C LEU A 61 6.48 8.79 6.14
N GLY A 62 6.87 9.85 5.44
CA GLY A 62 5.93 10.87 4.95
C GLY A 62 4.88 10.26 4.02
N SER A 63 5.30 9.45 3.06
CA SER A 63 4.42 8.72 2.15
C SER A 63 3.46 7.80 2.90
N ALA A 64 3.96 6.98 3.84
CA ALA A 64 3.12 6.11 4.67
C ALA A 64 2.09 6.91 5.47
N THR A 65 2.47 8.08 5.99
CA THR A 65 1.57 8.96 6.75
C THR A 65 0.47 9.53 5.87
N VAL A 66 0.81 10.07 4.71
CA VAL A 66 -0.17 10.60 3.74
C VAL A 66 -1.12 9.51 3.27
N TYR A 67 -0.60 8.31 3.01
CA TYR A 67 -1.42 7.17 2.61
C TYR A 67 -2.37 6.71 3.74
N ALA A 68 -1.92 6.73 4.99
CA ALA A 68 -2.78 6.45 6.14
C ALA A 68 -3.92 7.48 6.27
N PHE A 69 -3.62 8.78 6.11
CA PHE A 69 -4.64 9.83 6.08
C PHE A 69 -5.64 9.61 4.93
N PHE A 70 -5.17 9.29 3.74
CA PHE A 70 -6.04 9.01 2.59
C PHE A 70 -7.05 7.90 2.91
N ILE A 71 -6.60 6.76 3.48
CA ILE A 71 -7.47 5.65 3.87
C ILE A 71 -8.49 6.08 4.94
N VAL A 72 -8.05 6.82 5.96
CA VAL A 72 -8.94 7.28 7.04
C VAL A 72 -9.96 8.30 6.52
N ILE A 73 -9.55 9.22 5.65
CA ILE A 73 -10.45 10.22 5.05
C ILE A 73 -11.54 9.54 4.23
N ILE A 74 -11.22 8.52 3.42
CA ILE A 74 -12.21 7.73 2.68
C ILE A 74 -13.24 7.10 3.61
N ASN A 75 -12.81 6.62 4.77
CA ASN A 75 -13.68 5.94 5.72
C ASN A 75 -14.52 6.91 6.55
N ARG A 76 -13.99 8.09 6.92
CA ARG A 76 -14.56 8.97 7.95
C ARG A 76 -15.19 10.26 7.44
N SER A 77 -14.80 10.72 6.25
CA SER A 77 -15.29 11.98 5.70
C SER A 77 -16.71 11.84 5.18
N LYS A 78 -17.64 12.62 5.75
CA LYS A 78 -19.02 12.70 5.29
C LYS A 78 -19.13 13.23 3.86
N ALA A 79 -18.27 14.17 3.48
CA ALA A 79 -18.23 14.71 2.13
C ALA A 79 -17.83 13.64 1.10
N ILE A 80 -16.86 12.78 1.45
CA ILE A 80 -16.41 11.71 0.57
C ILE A 80 -17.37 10.55 0.56
N SER A 81 -18.08 10.27 1.64
CA SER A 81 -19.06 9.17 1.71
C SER A 81 -20.23 9.35 0.72
N SER A 82 -20.56 10.59 0.34
CA SER A 82 -21.59 10.89 -0.66
C SER A 82 -21.14 10.74 -2.12
N ILE A 83 -19.84 10.61 -2.35
CA ILE A 83 -19.24 10.49 -3.70
C ILE A 83 -19.18 9.02 -4.09
N SER A 84 -19.49 8.69 -5.35
CA SER A 84 -19.32 7.32 -5.86
C SER A 84 -17.84 6.88 -5.84
N ASN A 85 -17.60 5.55 -5.72
CA ASN A 85 -16.23 5.03 -5.71
C ASN A 85 -15.48 5.35 -7.00
N SER A 86 -16.17 5.32 -8.15
CA SER A 86 -15.57 5.65 -9.45
C SER A 86 -15.15 7.11 -9.53
N LEU A 87 -15.98 8.02 -9.01
CA LEU A 87 -15.65 9.45 -9.00
C LEU A 87 -14.49 9.76 -8.03
N LEU A 88 -14.47 9.09 -6.88
CA LEU A 88 -13.37 9.20 -5.94
C LEU A 88 -12.04 8.72 -6.56
N THR A 89 -12.07 7.56 -7.21
CA THR A 89 -10.91 7.01 -7.91
C THR A 89 -10.44 7.95 -9.01
N PHE A 90 -11.37 8.49 -9.82
CA PHE A 90 -11.05 9.43 -10.86
C PHE A 90 -10.33 10.68 -10.33
N TYR A 91 -10.87 11.32 -9.30
CA TYR A 91 -10.22 12.51 -8.72
C TYR A 91 -8.89 12.21 -8.04
N ALA A 92 -8.76 11.07 -7.35
CA ALA A 92 -7.50 10.66 -6.75
C ALA A 92 -6.39 10.50 -7.81
N LEU A 93 -6.70 9.83 -8.91
CA LEU A 93 -5.76 9.63 -10.02
C LEU A 93 -5.50 10.94 -10.80
N LEU A 94 -6.52 11.77 -11.00
CA LEU A 94 -6.38 13.05 -11.65
C LEU A 94 -5.43 13.99 -10.89
N VAL A 95 -5.61 14.10 -9.56
CA VAL A 95 -4.72 14.91 -8.71
C VAL A 95 -3.29 14.38 -8.77
N GLY A 96 -3.11 13.05 -8.70
CA GLY A 96 -1.80 12.43 -8.87
C GLY A 96 -1.17 12.78 -10.22
N ALA A 97 -1.93 12.66 -11.31
CA ALA A 97 -1.46 13.00 -12.66
C ALA A 97 -1.04 14.48 -12.77
N VAL A 98 -1.84 15.40 -12.20
CA VAL A 98 -1.51 16.84 -12.21
C VAL A 98 -0.21 17.11 -11.43
N ILE A 99 -0.01 16.46 -10.28
CA ILE A 99 1.22 16.61 -9.48
C ILE A 99 2.43 16.11 -10.28
N PHE A 100 2.34 14.93 -10.90
CA PHE A 100 3.43 14.39 -11.70
C PHE A 100 3.71 15.23 -12.95
N MET A 101 2.68 15.73 -13.63
CA MET A 101 2.86 16.67 -14.75
C MET A 101 3.55 17.96 -14.30
N GLY A 102 3.15 18.50 -13.15
CA GLY A 102 3.82 19.66 -12.56
C GLY A 102 5.29 19.39 -12.27
N GLN A 103 5.61 18.22 -11.69
CA GLN A 103 6.99 17.84 -11.39
C GLN A 103 7.85 17.77 -12.67
N ILE A 104 7.33 17.23 -13.76
CA ILE A 104 8.04 17.14 -15.05
C ILE A 104 8.31 18.53 -15.61
N MET A 105 7.36 19.48 -15.47
CA MET A 105 7.57 20.86 -15.92
C MET A 105 8.73 21.59 -15.20
N PHE A 106 9.09 21.15 -14.01
CA PHE A 106 10.21 21.69 -13.22
C PHE A 106 11.47 20.81 -13.31
N SER A 107 11.45 19.74 -14.09
CA SER A 107 12.59 18.87 -14.38
C SER A 107 13.01 19.07 -15.85
N ASP A 108 14.29 18.82 -16.15
CA ASP A 108 14.82 18.90 -17.52
C ASP A 108 14.42 17.70 -18.40
N GLY A 109 13.53 16.82 -17.90
CA GLY A 109 13.05 15.62 -18.59
C GLY A 109 11.79 15.85 -19.43
N SER A 110 11.56 14.99 -20.40
CA SER A 110 10.31 14.91 -21.17
C SER A 110 9.43 13.78 -20.63
N ILE A 111 8.09 13.93 -20.77
CA ILE A 111 7.10 12.88 -20.40
C ILE A 111 7.36 11.57 -21.14
N THR A 112 7.96 11.66 -22.32
CA THR A 112 8.20 10.52 -23.21
C THR A 112 9.63 9.97 -23.14
N ASP A 113 10.50 10.55 -22.30
CA ASP A 113 11.87 10.08 -22.18
C ASP A 113 11.92 8.62 -21.71
N GLY A 114 12.66 7.80 -22.43
CA GLY A 114 12.79 6.36 -22.16
C GLY A 114 11.61 5.51 -22.63
N ILE A 115 10.57 6.08 -23.25
CA ILE A 115 9.45 5.31 -23.80
C ILE A 115 9.70 5.04 -25.29
N GLU A 116 10.40 3.96 -25.60
CA GLU A 116 10.70 3.59 -26.95
C GLU A 116 9.84 2.40 -27.41
N GLY A 117 9.14 2.61 -28.57
CA GLY A 117 8.36 1.59 -29.24
C GLY A 117 6.97 1.31 -28.67
N GLY A 118 6.13 0.69 -29.49
CA GLY A 118 4.72 0.43 -29.17
C GLY A 118 4.51 -0.54 -27.98
N MET A 119 5.46 -1.45 -27.73
CA MET A 119 5.40 -2.36 -26.60
C MET A 119 5.51 -1.62 -25.25
N ALA A 120 6.39 -0.61 -25.16
CA ALA A 120 6.53 0.20 -23.95
C ALA A 120 5.24 0.97 -23.65
N TRP A 121 4.61 1.56 -24.67
CA TRP A 121 3.30 2.21 -24.52
C TRP A 121 2.20 1.24 -24.10
N MET A 122 2.14 0.04 -24.69
CA MET A 122 1.16 -0.97 -24.32
C MET A 122 1.33 -1.41 -22.87
N ASN A 123 2.56 -1.59 -22.40
CA ASN A 123 2.86 -1.93 -21.01
C ASN A 123 2.46 -0.81 -20.04
N LEU A 124 2.74 0.46 -20.38
CA LEU A 124 2.35 1.61 -19.57
C LEU A 124 0.83 1.76 -19.46
N ILE A 125 0.12 1.60 -20.58
CA ILE A 125 -1.37 1.64 -20.58
C ILE A 125 -1.91 0.47 -19.77
N GLY A 126 -1.35 -0.73 -19.92
CA GLY A 126 -1.72 -1.89 -19.13
C GLY A 126 -1.52 -1.67 -17.64
N LEU A 127 -0.40 -1.07 -17.25
CA LEU A 127 -0.08 -0.72 -15.86
C LEU A 127 -1.03 0.36 -15.30
N ALA A 128 -1.41 1.34 -16.12
CA ALA A 128 -2.34 2.37 -15.71
C ALA A 128 -3.77 1.83 -15.53
N LEU A 129 -4.25 1.01 -16.46
CA LEU A 129 -5.62 0.51 -16.44
C LEU A 129 -5.82 -0.59 -15.41
N LEU A 130 -5.00 -1.65 -15.42
CA LEU A 130 -5.23 -2.82 -14.58
C LEU A 130 -4.81 -2.57 -13.12
N PRO A 131 -3.51 -2.47 -12.77
CA PRO A 131 -3.15 -2.35 -11.37
C PRO A 131 -3.55 -1.00 -10.75
N THR A 132 -3.43 0.12 -11.48
CA THR A 132 -3.66 1.43 -10.87
C THR A 132 -5.14 1.72 -10.66
N ILE A 133 -5.98 1.62 -11.69
CA ILE A 133 -7.42 1.92 -11.58
C ILE A 133 -8.12 0.88 -10.71
N VAL A 134 -7.88 -0.42 -10.96
CA VAL A 134 -8.53 -1.51 -10.22
C VAL A 134 -8.12 -1.49 -8.76
N SER A 135 -6.83 -1.32 -8.46
CA SER A 135 -6.32 -1.26 -7.08
C SER A 135 -6.91 -0.08 -6.30
N THR A 136 -6.89 1.13 -6.90
CA THR A 136 -7.43 2.32 -6.23
C THR A 136 -8.93 2.21 -5.99
N ALA A 137 -9.69 1.71 -6.96
CA ALA A 137 -11.13 1.49 -6.82
C ALA A 137 -11.44 0.44 -5.75
N THR A 138 -10.72 -0.68 -5.76
CA THR A 138 -10.89 -1.77 -4.79
C THR A 138 -10.53 -1.33 -3.38
N LEU A 139 -9.47 -0.54 -3.21
CA LEU A 139 -9.10 0.05 -1.93
C LEU A 139 -10.21 0.96 -1.39
N ALA A 140 -10.77 1.83 -2.22
CA ALA A 140 -11.86 2.71 -1.81
C ALA A 140 -13.12 1.91 -1.38
N ILE A 141 -13.48 0.87 -2.14
CA ILE A 141 -14.61 -0.01 -1.83
C ILE A 141 -14.37 -0.77 -0.52
N SER A 142 -13.20 -1.40 -0.36
CA SER A 142 -12.86 -2.16 0.85
C SER A 142 -12.86 -1.27 2.09
N THR A 143 -12.24 -0.09 2.01
CA THR A 143 -12.15 0.87 3.11
C THR A 143 -13.52 1.32 3.59
N ARG A 144 -14.47 1.52 2.68
CA ARG A 144 -15.85 1.88 3.02
C ARG A 144 -16.63 0.72 3.65
N ASN A 145 -16.43 -0.50 3.16
CA ASN A 145 -17.22 -1.67 3.58
C ASN A 145 -16.73 -2.31 4.88
N ILE A 146 -15.41 -2.43 5.07
CA ILE A 146 -14.83 -3.13 6.22
C ILE A 146 -14.09 -2.20 7.20
N GLY A 147 -14.00 -0.91 6.87
CA GLY A 147 -13.36 0.12 7.68
C GLY A 147 -11.87 0.28 7.40
N ALA A 148 -11.34 1.46 7.74
CA ALA A 148 -9.97 1.87 7.43
C ALA A 148 -8.91 0.90 7.98
N THR A 149 -9.02 0.52 9.26
CA THR A 149 -8.01 -0.31 9.93
C THR A 149 -7.94 -1.72 9.35
N LYS A 150 -9.09 -2.37 9.10
CA LYS A 150 -9.10 -3.72 8.51
C LYS A 150 -8.61 -3.69 7.06
N ALA A 151 -9.04 -2.71 6.28
CA ALA A 151 -8.61 -2.54 4.90
C ALA A 151 -7.09 -2.33 4.81
N SER A 152 -6.51 -1.53 5.71
CA SER A 152 -5.06 -1.29 5.74
C SER A 152 -4.25 -2.55 6.08
N VAL A 153 -4.72 -3.38 7.03
CA VAL A 153 -4.05 -4.66 7.35
C VAL A 153 -4.09 -5.63 6.17
N LEU A 154 -5.21 -5.66 5.43
CA LEU A 154 -5.31 -6.49 4.23
C LEU A 154 -4.35 -6.05 3.11
N GLY A 155 -3.88 -4.81 3.13
CA GLY A 155 -2.89 -4.32 2.18
C GLY A 155 -1.56 -5.10 2.20
N VAL A 156 -1.30 -5.89 3.25
CA VAL A 156 -0.11 -6.77 3.28
C VAL A 156 -0.17 -7.89 2.23
N PHE A 157 -1.33 -8.14 1.62
CA PHE A 157 -1.41 -9.03 0.46
C PHE A 157 -0.64 -8.50 -0.77
N GLU A 158 -0.38 -7.19 -0.82
CA GLU A 158 0.41 -6.58 -1.89
C GLU A 158 1.83 -7.17 -1.97
N PRO A 159 2.68 -7.10 -0.92
CA PRO A 159 4.00 -7.71 -0.97
C PRO A 159 3.95 -9.23 -1.12
N ILE A 160 2.97 -9.92 -0.53
CA ILE A 160 2.81 -11.36 -0.70
C ILE A 160 2.57 -11.71 -2.17
N THR A 161 1.67 -10.97 -2.83
CA THR A 161 1.38 -11.18 -4.26
C THR A 161 2.59 -10.86 -5.13
N ALA A 162 3.32 -9.77 -4.83
CA ALA A 162 4.53 -9.40 -5.55
C ALA A 162 5.59 -10.51 -5.48
N ILE A 163 5.82 -11.08 -4.30
CA ILE A 163 6.76 -12.18 -4.11
C ILE A 163 6.30 -13.44 -4.85
N LEU A 164 5.01 -13.79 -4.80
CA LEU A 164 4.49 -14.94 -5.53
C LEU A 164 4.68 -14.78 -7.04
N VAL A 165 4.41 -13.60 -7.58
CA VAL A 165 4.65 -13.31 -8.99
C VAL A 165 6.16 -13.36 -9.32
N GLY A 166 7.00 -12.74 -8.48
CA GLY A 166 8.46 -12.81 -8.60
C GLY A 166 8.96 -14.24 -8.70
N THR A 167 8.49 -15.10 -7.82
CA THR A 167 8.89 -16.51 -7.80
C THR A 167 8.33 -17.31 -8.98
N LEU A 168 7.02 -17.21 -9.25
CA LEU A 168 6.34 -18.07 -10.23
C LEU A 168 6.56 -17.63 -11.67
N VAL A 169 6.70 -16.31 -11.91
CA VAL A 169 6.85 -15.75 -13.27
C VAL A 169 8.30 -15.46 -13.60
N PHE A 170 9.04 -14.89 -12.64
CA PHE A 170 10.43 -14.46 -12.86
C PHE A 170 11.46 -15.45 -12.33
N GLY A 171 11.04 -16.54 -11.66
CA GLY A 171 11.94 -17.57 -11.14
C GLY A 171 12.82 -17.10 -9.98
N GLU A 172 12.40 -16.08 -9.24
CA GLU A 172 13.12 -15.59 -8.06
C GLU A 172 13.13 -16.64 -6.96
N ALA A 173 14.25 -16.79 -6.28
CA ALA A 173 14.41 -17.78 -5.22
C ALA A 173 13.61 -17.37 -3.96
N LEU A 174 12.77 -18.26 -3.48
CA LEU A 174 12.12 -18.10 -2.17
C LEU A 174 13.13 -18.37 -1.05
N THR A 175 13.52 -17.33 -0.34
CA THR A 175 14.35 -17.48 0.85
C THR A 175 13.50 -17.95 2.05
N THR A 176 14.14 -18.58 3.02
CA THR A 176 13.46 -19.02 4.26
C THR A 176 12.77 -17.85 4.99
N ASN A 177 13.42 -16.68 5.01
CA ASN A 177 12.84 -15.47 5.62
C ASN A 177 11.55 -15.03 4.93
N VAL A 178 11.53 -15.08 3.60
CA VAL A 178 10.34 -14.75 2.81
C VAL A 178 9.19 -15.71 3.15
N VAL A 179 9.44 -17.01 3.20
CA VAL A 179 8.42 -18.01 3.54
C VAL A 179 7.88 -17.79 4.96
N ILE A 180 8.76 -17.58 5.93
CA ILE A 180 8.35 -17.33 7.34
C ILE A 180 7.51 -16.04 7.41
N GLY A 181 7.95 -14.96 6.78
CA GLY A 181 7.24 -13.68 6.79
C GLY A 181 5.86 -13.77 6.15
N ILE A 182 5.72 -14.48 5.03
CA ILE A 182 4.41 -14.76 4.39
C ILE A 182 3.49 -15.51 5.34
N LEU A 183 3.96 -16.61 5.93
CA LEU A 183 3.16 -17.43 6.83
C LEU A 183 2.68 -16.65 8.06
N LEU A 184 3.56 -15.86 8.68
CA LEU A 184 3.22 -14.98 9.80
C LEU A 184 2.15 -13.95 9.40
N SER A 185 2.31 -13.29 8.26
CA SER A 185 1.38 -12.27 7.79
C SER A 185 0.00 -12.86 7.49
N ILE A 186 -0.05 -14.01 6.80
CA ILE A 186 -1.31 -14.69 6.50
C ILE A 186 -1.99 -15.15 7.81
N ALA A 187 -1.25 -15.74 8.74
CA ALA A 187 -1.80 -16.19 10.02
C ALA A 187 -2.41 -15.03 10.82
N ALA A 188 -1.72 -13.88 10.86
CA ALA A 188 -2.22 -12.66 11.51
C ALA A 188 -3.50 -12.11 10.87
N ILE A 189 -3.56 -12.10 9.53
CA ILE A 189 -4.75 -11.64 8.82
C ILE A 189 -5.94 -12.59 9.07
N VAL A 190 -5.73 -13.89 8.96
CA VAL A 190 -6.76 -14.89 9.24
C VAL A 190 -7.25 -14.76 10.68
N PHE A 191 -6.34 -14.62 11.65
CA PHE A 191 -6.68 -14.36 13.05
C PHE A 191 -7.57 -13.12 13.19
N MET A 192 -7.20 -11.99 12.57
CA MET A 192 -7.99 -10.77 12.59
C MET A 192 -9.39 -10.99 12.03
N ILE A 193 -9.50 -11.64 10.88
CA ILE A 193 -10.79 -11.85 10.20
C ILE A 193 -11.72 -12.72 11.05
N VAL A 194 -11.18 -13.79 11.61
CA VAL A 194 -11.99 -14.78 12.38
C VAL A 194 -12.40 -14.24 13.76
N THR A 195 -11.51 -13.46 14.42
CA THR A 195 -11.74 -13.02 15.80
C THR A 195 -12.42 -11.67 15.92
N THR A 196 -12.34 -10.83 14.89
CA THR A 196 -12.99 -9.52 14.92
C THR A 196 -14.42 -9.62 14.43
N LYS A 197 -15.38 -9.70 15.37
CA LYS A 197 -16.81 -9.66 15.07
C LYS A 197 -17.16 -8.37 14.29
N ARG A 198 -18.13 -8.50 13.38
CA ARG A 198 -18.69 -7.37 12.60
C ARG A 198 -19.34 -6.34 13.50
#